data_519129aea7705cc9fc3214b708cd394e
#
_entry.id   519129aea7705cc9fc3214b708cd394e
#
_cell.length_a   1.000
_cell.length_b   1.000
_cell.length_c   1.000
_cell.angle_alpha   90.00
_cell.angle_beta   90.00
_cell.angle_gamma   90.00
#
_symmetry.space_group_name_H-M   'P 1'
#
loop_
_entity.id
_entity.type
_entity.pdbx_description
1 polymer ?
#
loop_
_entity_poly.entity_id
_entity_poly.type
_entity_poly.pdbx_seq_one_letter_code
_entity_poly.pdbx_strand_id
1 'polypeptide(L)'
;MLFQTGDTIKEPDAGNLRGSQLPVACECWFTSSGKIMPLMLKVQNEEDGEIITIRNIQVNYYERKNYAGVATDEFDCRISLLGQMFDVKLVHYLTDSKWTMNFLNKGKGKIEG
;
A
#
# COMPACT_ATOMS: atom_id res chain seq x y z
N MET A 1 14.63 -4.98 8.37
CA MET A 1 14.54 -4.42 8.04
C MET A 1 14.31 -3.98 7.56
N LEU A 2 14.24 -4.24 7.78
CA LEU A 2 14.03 -3.60 7.39
C LEU A 2 13.85 -3.01 7.18
N PHE A 3 13.84 -3.27 7.23
CA PHE A 3 13.71 -2.47 7.01
C PHE A 3 13.92 -1.84 7.35
N GLN A 4 14.08 -1.94 7.55
CA GLN A 4 14.26 -1.22 7.80
C GLN A 4 14.35 -0.56 8.04
N THR A 5 14.37 -0.89 8.26
CA THR A 5 14.49 -0.09 8.53
C THR A 5 14.59 0.60 8.89
N GLY A 6 14.75 0.65 9.10
CA GLY A 6 14.72 1.38 9.49
C GLY A 6 14.60 2.13 9.83
N ASP A 7 14.74 2.14 10.09
CA ASP A 7 14.32 2.86 10.53
C ASP A 7 13.66 3.45 10.62
N THR A 8 13.46 3.47 10.95
CA THR A 8 12.65 3.84 11.06
C THR A 8 11.60 4.21 11.08
N ILE A 9 11.30 4.40 11.25
CA ILE A 9 10.15 4.63 11.34
C ILE A 9 9.60 5.11 12.48
N LYS A 10 10.02 5.38 13.39
CA LYS A 10 9.59 5.84 14.48
C LYS A 10 8.88 7.00 14.41
N GLU A 11 8.99 7.77 13.65
CA GLU A 11 8.33 8.87 13.53
C GLU A 11 7.03 8.56 13.18
N PRO A 12 6.09 8.88 13.85
CA PRO A 12 4.74 8.54 13.55
C PRO A 12 4.18 9.31 12.42
N ASP A 13 4.82 10.29 11.98
CA ASP A 13 4.14 11.07 10.98
C ASP A 13 4.15 10.34 9.68
N ALA A 14 3.22 10.64 8.85
CA ALA A 14 3.07 9.98 7.59
C ALA A 14 4.25 10.21 6.69
N GLY A 15 5.01 11.25 6.95
CA GLY A 15 6.16 11.49 6.15
C GLY A 15 7.16 10.38 6.20
N ASN A 16 7.27 9.75 7.38
CA ASN A 16 8.18 8.67 7.48
C ASN A 16 7.72 7.49 6.70
N LEU A 17 6.44 7.28 6.63
CA LEU A 17 5.91 6.14 5.93
C LEU A 17 5.88 6.32 4.44
N ARG A 18 5.83 7.55 3.98
CA ARG A 18 5.69 7.78 2.56
C ARG A 18 6.78 7.18 1.73
N GLY A 19 7.98 7.18 2.24
CA GLY A 19 9.08 6.65 1.47
C GLY A 19 9.28 5.18 1.62
N SER A 20 8.45 4.53 2.40
CA SER A 20 8.65 3.13 2.72
C SER A 20 7.67 2.26 1.99
N GLN A 21 8.13 1.12 1.53
CA GLN A 21 7.25 0.12 0.99
C GLN A 21 6.96 -0.87 2.09
N LEU A 22 5.74 -0.84 2.60
CA LEU A 22 5.34 -1.74 3.67
C LEU A 22 4.86 -3.04 3.07
N PRO A 23 5.41 -4.17 3.47
CA PRO A 23 4.85 -5.44 3.02
C PRO A 23 3.47 -5.62 3.60
N VAL A 24 2.52 -6.03 2.77
CA VAL A 24 1.15 -6.25 3.23
C VAL A 24 0.65 -7.55 2.65
N ALA A 25 -0.31 -8.16 3.33
CA ALA A 25 -1.03 -9.28 2.76
C ALA A 25 -2.26 -8.69 2.07
N CYS A 26 -2.65 -9.27 0.97
CA CYS A 26 -3.78 -8.76 0.21
C CYS A 26 -4.64 -9.89 -0.26
N GLU A 27 -5.94 -9.78 0.00
CA GLU A 27 -6.93 -10.66 -0.60
C GLU A 27 -7.41 -9.98 -1.86
N CYS A 28 -7.42 -10.68 -2.96
CA CYS A 28 -7.80 -10.08 -4.21
C CYS A 28 -8.57 -11.07 -5.08
N TRP A 29 -9.29 -10.51 -6.04
CA TRP A 29 -9.96 -11.31 -7.05
C TRP A 29 -9.18 -11.20 -8.33
N PHE A 30 -9.19 -12.29 -9.08
CA PHE A 30 -8.81 -12.24 -10.48
C PHE A 30 -10.10 -12.32 -11.26
N THR A 31 -10.41 -11.28 -12.00
CA THR A 31 -11.66 -11.26 -12.76
C THR A 31 -11.55 -12.17 -13.95
N SER A 32 -12.69 -12.46 -14.59
CA SER A 32 -12.68 -13.32 -15.77
C SER A 32 -11.89 -12.72 -16.92
N SER A 33 -11.67 -11.42 -16.92
CA SER A 33 -10.86 -10.79 -17.95
C SER A 33 -9.39 -10.71 -17.57
N GLY A 34 -9.01 -11.29 -16.43
CA GLY A 34 -7.60 -11.31 -16.03
C GLY A 34 -7.14 -10.12 -15.23
N LYS A 35 -8.04 -9.29 -14.76
CA LYS A 35 -7.65 -8.16 -13.94
C LYS A 35 -7.60 -8.57 -12.48
N ILE A 36 -6.77 -7.85 -11.73
CA ILE A 36 -6.67 -8.08 -10.30
C ILE A 36 -7.42 -6.97 -9.60
N MET A 37 -8.22 -7.35 -8.59
CA MET A 37 -8.94 -6.37 -7.79
C MET A 37 -8.62 -6.60 -6.34
N PRO A 38 -7.92 -5.66 -5.69
CA PRO A 38 -7.62 -5.81 -4.27
C PRO A 38 -8.88 -5.59 -3.45
N LEU A 39 -9.14 -6.48 -2.51
CA LEU A 39 -10.35 -6.43 -1.71
C LEU A 39 -10.11 -6.13 -0.25
N MET A 40 -9.02 -6.63 0.29
CA MET A 40 -8.75 -6.48 1.71
C MET A 40 -7.26 -6.56 1.93
N LEU A 41 -6.77 -5.78 2.86
CA LEU A 41 -5.35 -5.80 3.22
C LEU A 41 -5.21 -6.14 4.69
N LYS A 42 -4.09 -6.78 5.02
CA LYS A 42 -3.69 -6.93 6.40
C LYS A 42 -2.30 -6.36 6.55
N VAL A 43 -2.17 -5.47 7.52
CA VAL A 43 -0.94 -4.74 7.76
C VAL A 43 -0.55 -4.98 9.21
N GLN A 44 0.70 -5.28 9.45
CA GLN A 44 1.15 -5.50 10.81
C GLN A 44 1.68 -4.19 11.38
N ASN A 45 1.17 -3.83 12.56
CA ASN A 45 1.65 -2.66 13.26
C ASN A 45 2.98 -3.04 13.88
N GLU A 46 4.02 -2.30 13.56
CA GLU A 46 5.34 -2.68 14.02
C GLU A 46 5.54 -2.45 15.49
N GLU A 47 4.81 -1.55 16.08
CA GLU A 47 5.02 -1.28 17.48
C GLU A 47 4.49 -2.37 18.39
N ASP A 48 3.35 -2.90 18.11
CA ASP A 48 2.75 -3.89 18.99
C ASP A 48 2.50 -5.22 18.32
N GLY A 49 2.83 -5.34 17.05
CA GLY A 49 2.66 -6.60 16.34
C GLY A 49 1.23 -6.93 15.97
N GLU A 50 0.29 -6.05 16.24
CA GLU A 50 -1.09 -6.35 15.92
C GLU A 50 -1.35 -6.25 14.44
N ILE A 51 -2.27 -7.08 13.97
CA ILE A 51 -2.65 -7.07 12.57
C ILE A 51 -3.86 -6.16 12.40
N ILE A 52 -3.74 -5.21 11.51
CA ILE A 52 -4.82 -4.30 11.19
C ILE A 52 -5.40 -4.75 9.87
N THR A 53 -6.71 -4.95 9.84
CA THR A 53 -7.40 -5.35 8.62
C THR A 53 -8.05 -4.14 7.99
N ILE A 54 -7.79 -3.92 6.71
CA ILE A 54 -8.32 -2.80 5.97
C ILE A 54 -9.25 -3.35 4.91
N ARG A 55 -10.52 -2.97 4.99
CA ARG A 55 -11.52 -3.38 4.01
C ARG A 55 -11.94 -2.14 3.25
N ASN A 56 -12.77 -2.28 2.30
CA ASN A 56 -13.31 -1.14 1.56
C ASN A 56 -12.23 -0.31 0.88
N ILE A 57 -11.42 -0.99 0.11
CA ILE A 57 -10.39 -0.32 -0.64
C ILE A 57 -11.02 0.31 -1.86
N GLN A 58 -10.85 1.62 -2.03
CA GLN A 58 -11.37 2.30 -3.21
C GLN A 58 -10.21 2.50 -4.18
N VAL A 59 -10.28 1.85 -5.33
CA VAL A 59 -9.23 1.97 -6.34
C VAL A 59 -9.59 3.13 -7.25
N ASN A 60 -8.73 4.12 -7.31
CA ASN A 60 -8.95 5.30 -8.12
C ASN A 60 -8.19 5.25 -9.44
N TYR A 61 -7.11 4.51 -9.51
CA TYR A 61 -6.30 4.45 -10.72
C TYR A 61 -5.50 3.15 -10.72
N TYR A 62 -5.32 2.57 -11.88
CA TYR A 62 -4.58 1.33 -12.03
C TYR A 62 -3.65 1.44 -13.21
N GLU A 63 -2.45 0.91 -13.07
CA GLU A 63 -1.48 0.93 -14.16
C GLU A 63 -0.58 -0.29 -14.05
N ARG A 64 -0.34 -0.97 -15.17
CA ARG A 64 0.66 -2.03 -15.23
C ARG A 64 1.98 -1.40 -15.63
N LYS A 65 3.04 -1.70 -14.92
CA LYS A 65 4.37 -1.15 -15.21
C LYS A 65 5.37 -2.27 -15.35
N ASN A 66 6.47 -1.95 -16.00
CA ASN A 66 7.55 -2.89 -16.16
C ASN A 66 8.85 -2.14 -15.96
N TYR A 67 9.57 -2.49 -14.90
CA TYR A 67 10.81 -1.85 -14.58
C TYR A 67 11.94 -2.87 -14.78
N ALA A 68 12.69 -2.71 -15.85
CA ALA A 68 13.84 -3.58 -16.08
C ALA A 68 13.45 -5.06 -16.01
N GLY A 69 12.33 -5.40 -16.61
CA GLY A 69 11.89 -6.79 -16.63
C GLY A 69 11.04 -7.22 -15.44
N VAL A 70 10.83 -6.33 -14.48
CA VAL A 70 10.00 -6.66 -13.32
C VAL A 70 8.62 -6.05 -13.54
N ALA A 71 7.63 -6.90 -13.72
CA ALA A 71 6.26 -6.44 -13.98
C ALA A 71 5.52 -6.23 -12.67
N THR A 72 4.83 -5.10 -12.57
CA THR A 72 4.03 -4.79 -11.39
C THR A 72 2.68 -4.28 -11.80
N ASP A 73 1.68 -4.51 -10.96
CA ASP A 73 0.39 -3.85 -11.05
C ASP A 73 0.33 -2.84 -9.94
N GLU A 74 0.05 -1.58 -10.27
CA GLU A 74 0.04 -0.51 -9.29
C GLU A 74 -1.34 0.09 -9.21
N PHE A 75 -1.82 0.26 -7.99
CA PHE A 75 -3.17 0.75 -7.74
C PHE A 75 -3.09 1.95 -6.83
N ASP A 76 -3.60 3.11 -7.28
CA ASP A 76 -3.74 4.25 -6.40
C ASP A 76 -5.10 4.11 -5.73
N CYS A 77 -5.09 4.05 -4.41
CA CYS A 77 -6.27 3.71 -3.65
C CYS A 77 -6.51 4.67 -2.51
N ARG A 78 -7.75 4.71 -2.05
CA ARG A 78 -8.08 5.40 -0.81
C ARG A 78 -8.54 4.33 0.18
N ILE A 79 -8.01 4.39 1.38
CA ILE A 79 -8.34 3.43 2.43
C ILE A 79 -8.67 4.17 3.71
N SER A 80 -9.38 3.48 4.60
CA SER A 80 -9.62 3.96 5.94
C SER A 80 -8.77 3.15 6.89
N LEU A 81 -7.96 3.82 7.67
CA LEU A 81 -7.08 3.15 8.59
C LEU A 81 -7.16 3.85 9.92
N LEU A 82 -7.59 3.15 10.95
CA LEU A 82 -7.73 3.68 12.29
C LEU A 82 -8.54 4.97 12.30
N GLY A 83 -9.61 4.97 11.54
CA GLY A 83 -10.54 6.10 11.54
C GLY A 83 -10.14 7.26 10.66
N GLN A 84 -9.05 7.15 9.93
CA GLN A 84 -8.60 8.22 9.04
C GLN A 84 -8.49 7.71 7.62
N MET A 85 -8.70 8.60 6.68
CA MET A 85 -8.60 8.26 5.26
C MET A 85 -7.22 8.57 4.78
N PHE A 86 -6.66 7.67 4.00
CA PHE A 86 -5.33 7.84 3.43
C PHE A 86 -5.35 7.48 1.96
N ASP A 87 -4.53 8.16 1.20
CA ASP A 87 -4.26 7.77 -0.17
C ASP A 87 -2.99 6.94 -0.16
N VAL A 88 -3.05 5.78 -0.78
CA VAL A 88 -1.93 4.85 -0.78
C VAL A 88 -1.74 4.29 -2.18
N LYS A 89 -0.56 3.79 -2.44
CA LYS A 89 -0.29 3.04 -3.65
C LYS A 89 -0.03 1.60 -3.26
N LEU A 90 -0.80 0.69 -3.83
CA LEU A 90 -0.58 -0.73 -3.65
C LEU A 90 0.17 -1.23 -4.86
N VAL A 91 1.21 -2.00 -4.64
CA VAL A 91 2.00 -2.55 -5.71
C VAL A 91 2.01 -4.06 -5.60
N HIS A 92 1.59 -4.73 -6.66
CA HIS A 92 1.62 -6.17 -6.74
C HIS A 92 2.76 -6.57 -7.66
N TYR A 93 3.72 -7.31 -7.12
CA TYR A 93 4.87 -7.78 -7.89
C TYR A 93 4.51 -9.13 -8.46
N LEU A 94 4.32 -9.18 -9.78
CA LEU A 94 3.76 -10.36 -10.40
C LEU A 94 4.64 -11.60 -10.22
N THR A 95 5.92 -11.42 -10.34
CA THR A 95 6.81 -12.57 -10.27
C THR A 95 6.80 -13.22 -8.89
N ASP A 96 6.79 -12.39 -7.85
CA ASP A 96 6.91 -12.90 -6.50
C ASP A 96 5.58 -13.06 -5.80
N SER A 97 4.51 -12.61 -6.41
CA SER A 97 3.18 -12.63 -5.79
C SER A 97 3.17 -11.89 -4.46
N LYS A 98 3.88 -10.79 -4.40
CA LYS A 98 3.98 -10.00 -3.18
C LYS A 98 3.31 -8.68 -3.37
N TRP A 99 2.82 -8.12 -2.27
CA TRP A 99 2.17 -6.81 -2.27
C TRP A 99 2.90 -5.89 -1.31
N THR A 100 3.00 -4.63 -1.70
CA THR A 100 3.49 -3.59 -0.81
C THR A 100 2.55 -2.41 -0.85
N MET A 101 2.65 -1.55 0.15
CA MET A 101 1.83 -0.36 0.25
C MET A 101 2.71 0.82 0.59
N ASN A 102 2.51 1.92 -0.14
CA ASN A 102 3.20 3.16 0.14
C ASN A 102 2.15 4.21 0.42
N PHE A 103 2.37 5.04 1.43
CA PHE A 103 1.49 6.16 1.67
C PHE A 103 1.86 7.27 0.69
N LEU A 104 0.86 7.85 0.04
CA LEU A 104 1.10 8.91 -0.91
C LEU A 104 1.07 10.23 -0.18
N ASN A 105 1.94 11.11 -0.64
CA ASN A 105 2.11 12.33 0.05
C ASN A 105 1.23 13.43 -0.36
N LYS A 106 0.17 13.19 -1.05
CA LYS A 106 -0.59 14.24 -1.46
C LYS A 106 -1.38 14.78 -0.46
N GLY A 107 -1.66 14.07 0.48
CA GLY A 107 -2.48 14.65 1.46
C GLY A 107 -1.90 15.85 2.02
N LYS A 108 -0.72 15.98 2.00
CA LYS A 108 -0.24 17.05 2.57
C LYS A 108 -0.23 18.06 1.73
N GLY A 109 -0.03 17.69 0.79
CA GLY A 109 -0.02 18.67 0.02
C GLY A 109 -1.21 19.47 -0.08
N LYS A 110 -1.62 19.20 0.00
CA LYS A 110 -2.41 19.81 -0.13
C LYS A 110 -2.92 20.51 0.62
N ILE A 111 -2.55 20.22 1.15
CA ILE A 111 -3.00 20.80 1.92
C ILE A 111 -3.07 21.96 1.71
N GLU A 112 -2.75 21.86 1.21
CA GLU A 112 -2.80 22.68 1.08
C GLU A 112 -3.39 23.21 0.97
N GLY A 113 -3.39 22.95 0.82
CA GLY A 113 -3.77 23.25 0.89
C GLY A 113 -3.95 23.42 0.64
#